data_ddf11e0e77c59126b6f1ed52a921a1f1
#
_entry.id   ddf11e0e77c59126b6f1ed52a921a1f1
#
_cell.length_a   1.000
_cell.length_b   1.000
_cell.length_c   1.000
_cell.angle_alpha   90.00
_cell.angle_beta   90.00
_cell.angle_gamma   90.00
#
_symmetry.space_group_name_H-M   'P 1'
#
loop_
_entity.id
_entity.type
_entity.pdbx_description
1 polymer ?
#
loop_
_entity_poly.entity_id
_entity_poly.type
_entity_poly.pdbx_seq_one_letter_code
_entity_poly.pdbx_strand_id
1 'polypeptide(L)'
;MAIMKDVIDWLVTPPDGTGGDSQRMAPNQFVPAHMAQEPSISIVVCDFDGSTGRDFAKRLLSDLSAHQGVMVQHITKKLKLSGKGSLVENIVAAAETGRKWLVAANADILLWGDVSPEDGSATIRFLCTLADADAQPGSVGLGDTLEIPANYDADMAAVIHALVLAAVAPRKPNPQREELAELLRDPADKLNAYVDAPPSDLEATRFASVMTAVGNILAAIWRISEDPIRLDRAVKAYQVALAKSYDKENPLNWALTQNHLASALQAQSKRDKDPVPLRAAAEAYRAVAAALGSHLHVNDWALAYSHLGDVLVKLSNYEDTVQKLKEASEAYQQALKVFTRQTMPGPWSELMNQLGVALMNMGENVSGNRVLEQSAACFRQSLEVRRREIAPLLWAQTINNLGAVTFSLYKRNENEAILNEVAACFKGASEVYSQLGRQDKAAVAHRNMERIIDIQESGGL
;
A
#
# COMPACT_ATOMS: atom_id res chain seq x y z
N MET A 1 -9.45 4.22 18.84
CA MET A 1 -10.48 4.18 17.78
C MET A 1 -10.53 5.45 16.92
N ALA A 2 -10.36 6.65 17.47
CA ALA A 2 -10.24 7.88 16.65
C ALA A 2 -8.97 7.95 15.80
N ILE A 3 -7.89 7.37 16.25
CA ILE A 3 -6.53 7.53 15.73
C ILE A 3 -6.33 6.80 14.38
N MET A 4 -6.91 5.63 14.20
CA MET A 4 -6.86 4.92 12.90
C MET A 4 -7.76 5.56 11.84
N LYS A 5 -8.83 6.23 12.26
CA LYS A 5 -9.67 7.03 11.35
C LYS A 5 -8.84 8.12 10.66
N ASP A 6 -7.99 8.83 11.42
CA ASP A 6 -7.16 9.92 10.91
C ASP A 6 -6.02 9.41 10.00
N VAL A 7 -5.52 8.18 10.22
CA VAL A 7 -4.51 7.56 9.33
C VAL A 7 -5.13 7.16 7.99
N ILE A 8 -6.35 6.67 7.99
CA ILE A 8 -7.05 6.26 6.77
C ILE A 8 -7.66 7.47 6.06
N ASP A 9 -8.18 8.44 6.79
CA ASP A 9 -8.64 9.72 6.21
C ASP A 9 -7.47 10.47 5.58
N TRP A 10 -6.23 10.34 6.09
CA TRP A 10 -5.03 10.90 5.48
C TRP A 10 -4.57 10.12 4.23
N LEU A 11 -4.77 8.81 4.15
CA LEU A 11 -4.52 8.03 2.93
C LEU A 11 -5.49 8.40 1.79
N VAL A 12 -6.62 9.01 2.12
CA VAL A 12 -7.69 9.39 1.18
C VAL A 12 -7.70 10.90 0.85
N THR A 13 -7.22 11.76 1.76
CA THR A 13 -7.11 13.20 1.56
C THR A 13 -5.65 13.64 1.45
N PRO A 14 -5.20 14.20 0.30
CA PRO A 14 -3.94 14.91 0.26
C PRO A 14 -4.02 16.11 1.24
N PRO A 15 -2.91 16.49 1.89
CA PRO A 15 -2.88 17.68 2.74
C PRO A 15 -3.35 18.89 1.92
N ASP A 16 -4.23 19.70 2.49
CA ASP A 16 -4.75 20.92 1.88
C ASP A 16 -3.60 21.76 1.34
N GLY A 17 -3.47 21.75 0.02
CA GLY A 17 -2.57 22.63 -0.69
C GLY A 17 -3.12 24.05 -0.59
N THR A 18 -2.57 24.84 0.32
CA THR A 18 -2.72 26.28 0.29
C THR A 18 -2.26 26.78 -1.08
N GLY A 19 -3.21 27.30 -1.83
CA GLY A 19 -2.96 27.91 -3.14
C GLY A 19 -1.91 29.01 -3.04
N GLY A 20 -0.77 28.78 -3.67
CA GLY A 20 0.25 29.74 -3.95
C GLY A 20 0.33 29.93 -5.47
N ASP A 21 0.08 31.15 -5.91
CA ASP A 21 0.12 31.60 -7.29
C ASP A 21 1.30 31.05 -8.09
N SER A 22 1.00 30.31 -9.15
CA SER A 22 1.96 29.97 -10.18
C SER A 22 2.24 31.19 -11.06
N GLN A 23 3.17 32.03 -10.65
CA GLN A 23 3.79 32.97 -11.57
C GLN A 23 4.70 32.21 -12.56
N ARG A 24 4.29 32.24 -13.82
CA ARG A 24 5.13 31.80 -14.94
C ARG A 24 6.41 32.64 -14.94
N MET A 25 7.54 32.03 -14.62
CA MET A 25 8.86 32.61 -14.88
C MET A 25 9.23 32.40 -16.35
N ALA A 26 9.69 33.48 -16.96
CA ALA A 26 10.16 33.55 -18.33
C ALA A 26 11.44 32.71 -18.53
N PRO A 27 11.69 32.19 -19.74
CA PRO A 27 12.93 31.46 -20.06
C PRO A 27 14.09 32.44 -20.22
N ASN A 28 15.26 32.09 -19.72
CA ASN A 28 16.58 32.69 -19.77
C ASN A 28 17.01 33.49 -18.52
N GLN A 29 17.53 32.75 -17.57
CA GLN A 29 18.68 33.20 -16.81
C GLN A 29 19.67 32.03 -16.70
N PHE A 30 20.88 32.30 -17.19
CA PHE A 30 22.06 31.45 -17.09
C PHE A 30 22.33 31.19 -15.61
N VAL A 31 22.07 29.96 -15.14
CA VAL A 31 22.41 29.51 -13.79
C VAL A 31 23.88 29.05 -13.85
N PRO A 32 24.81 29.62 -13.05
CA PRO A 32 26.17 29.15 -12.98
C PRO A 32 26.28 27.70 -12.56
N ALA A 33 27.18 26.94 -13.17
CA ALA A 33 27.39 25.49 -12.98
C ALA A 33 27.90 25.06 -11.58
N HIS A 34 27.66 25.78 -10.51
CA HIS A 34 28.07 25.50 -9.13
C HIS A 34 26.91 25.50 -8.14
N MET A 35 25.65 25.45 -8.57
CA MET A 35 24.57 25.15 -7.65
C MET A 35 24.67 23.67 -7.30
N ALA A 36 24.94 23.40 -6.01
CA ALA A 36 24.92 22.06 -5.46
C ALA A 36 23.61 21.38 -5.92
N GLN A 37 23.74 20.24 -6.59
CA GLN A 37 22.59 19.40 -6.95
C GLN A 37 21.72 19.23 -5.72
N GLU A 38 20.42 19.52 -5.82
CA GLU A 38 19.50 19.24 -4.72
C GLU A 38 19.64 17.75 -4.35
N PRO A 39 19.65 17.42 -3.03
CA PRO A 39 19.84 16.03 -2.63
C PRO A 39 18.70 15.19 -3.19
N SER A 40 19.04 14.00 -3.70
CA SER A 40 18.07 13.06 -4.26
C SER A 40 17.10 12.55 -3.19
N ILE A 41 17.57 12.51 -1.92
CA ILE A 41 16.78 12.11 -0.75
C ILE A 41 17.17 12.93 0.49
N SER A 42 16.17 13.32 1.27
CA SER A 42 16.33 13.96 2.58
C SER A 42 15.82 13.05 3.70
N ILE A 43 16.68 12.74 4.66
CA ILE A 43 16.45 11.81 5.76
C ILE A 43 16.49 12.56 7.09
N VAL A 44 15.54 12.28 7.97
CA VAL A 44 15.58 12.68 9.37
C VAL A 44 15.90 11.46 10.24
N VAL A 45 16.86 11.57 11.13
CA VAL A 45 17.14 10.58 12.17
C VAL A 45 16.83 11.18 13.52
N CYS A 46 15.96 10.54 14.30
CA CYS A 46 15.66 10.93 15.68
C CYS A 46 16.65 10.27 16.66
N ASP A 47 16.79 10.82 17.87
CA ASP A 47 17.36 10.04 18.97
C ASP A 47 16.49 8.80 19.22
N PHE A 48 17.11 7.62 19.28
CA PHE A 48 16.43 6.37 19.60
C PHE A 48 16.16 6.27 21.11
N ASP A 49 15.14 5.53 21.51
CA ASP A 49 14.93 5.26 22.93
C ASP A 49 15.93 4.21 23.45
N GLY A 50 16.04 4.08 24.78
CA GLY A 50 17.08 3.27 25.42
C GLY A 50 18.31 4.07 25.83
N SER A 51 19.16 3.46 26.65
CA SER A 51 20.35 4.08 27.23
C SER A 51 21.43 4.43 26.20
N THR A 52 21.59 3.59 25.17
CA THR A 52 22.56 3.75 24.08
C THR A 52 21.91 4.29 22.79
N GLY A 53 20.60 4.61 22.83
CA GLY A 53 19.84 5.02 21.64
C GLY A 53 20.37 6.26 20.95
N ARG A 54 20.91 7.24 21.69
CA ARG A 54 21.54 8.42 21.10
C ARG A 54 22.85 8.09 20.36
N ASP A 55 23.64 7.17 20.87
CA ASP A 55 24.91 6.81 20.22
C ASP A 55 24.65 5.96 18.97
N PHE A 56 23.62 5.12 19.00
CA PHE A 56 23.11 4.42 17.82
C PHE A 56 22.65 5.42 16.76
N ALA A 57 21.86 6.44 17.12
CA ALA A 57 21.41 7.48 16.19
C ALA A 57 22.57 8.24 15.55
N LYS A 58 23.63 8.58 16.33
CA LYS A 58 24.84 9.25 15.78
C LYS A 58 25.59 8.36 14.79
N ARG A 59 25.70 7.06 15.07
CA ARG A 59 26.31 6.10 14.18
C ARG A 59 25.51 6.02 12.86
N LEU A 60 24.21 5.85 12.96
CA LEU A 60 23.30 5.80 11.79
C LEU A 60 23.40 7.08 10.95
N LEU A 61 23.48 8.26 11.60
CA LEU A 61 23.72 9.55 10.95
C LEU A 61 25.04 9.55 10.17
N SER A 62 26.13 9.10 10.80
CA SER A 62 27.46 9.05 10.18
C SER A 62 27.44 8.16 8.94
N ASP A 63 26.88 6.96 9.07
CA ASP A 63 26.86 5.97 7.98
C ASP A 63 26.00 6.45 6.79
N LEU A 64 24.81 6.99 7.05
CA LEU A 64 23.94 7.51 6.00
C LEU A 64 24.49 8.76 5.32
N SER A 65 25.15 9.65 6.07
CA SER A 65 25.76 10.88 5.54
C SER A 65 26.98 10.63 4.67
N ALA A 66 27.56 9.44 4.69
CA ALA A 66 28.70 9.07 3.86
C ALA A 66 28.32 8.85 2.38
N HIS A 67 27.04 8.76 2.06
CA HIS A 67 26.55 8.48 0.70
C HIS A 67 26.23 9.76 -0.08
N GLN A 68 26.62 9.79 -1.36
CA GLN A 68 26.30 10.91 -2.25
C GLN A 68 24.77 11.01 -2.52
N GLY A 69 24.30 12.24 -2.72
CA GLY A 69 22.86 12.48 -2.97
C GLY A 69 21.96 12.33 -1.76
N VAL A 70 22.51 12.05 -0.57
CA VAL A 70 21.76 11.88 0.67
C VAL A 70 22.02 13.08 1.59
N MET A 71 20.96 13.75 2.01
CA MET A 71 20.99 14.77 3.06
C MET A 71 20.41 14.18 4.34
N VAL A 72 21.16 14.21 5.45
CA VAL A 72 20.71 13.68 6.73
C VAL A 72 20.62 14.79 7.76
N GLN A 73 19.47 14.87 8.44
CA GLN A 73 19.21 15.82 9.52
C GLN A 73 19.01 15.06 10.84
N HIS A 74 19.49 15.62 11.93
CA HIS A 74 19.33 15.03 13.27
C HIS A 74 18.29 15.79 14.10
N ILE A 75 17.36 15.08 14.70
CA ILE A 75 16.42 15.61 15.68
C ILE A 75 16.74 14.99 17.04
N THR A 76 17.22 15.81 18.01
CA THR A 76 17.58 15.38 19.37
C THR A 76 16.36 15.09 20.27
N LYS A 77 15.23 14.71 19.67
CA LYS A 77 14.00 14.28 20.33
C LYS A 77 13.76 12.81 20.01
N LYS A 78 12.99 12.15 20.88
CA LYS A 78 12.63 10.74 20.75
C LYS A 78 11.16 10.60 20.43
N LEU A 79 10.81 9.69 19.54
CA LEU A 79 9.48 9.13 19.44
C LEU A 79 9.43 7.88 20.34
N LYS A 80 8.49 7.86 21.27
CA LYS A 80 8.37 6.77 22.24
C LYS A 80 7.07 6.00 22.02
N LEU A 81 7.15 4.69 22.19
CA LEU A 81 5.98 3.85 22.35
C LEU A 81 5.51 3.97 23.81
N SER A 82 4.37 4.58 24.04
CA SER A 82 3.95 5.07 25.39
C SER A 82 3.57 3.97 26.39
N GLY A 83 3.58 2.70 26.02
CA GLY A 83 3.24 1.56 26.89
C GLY A 83 1.78 1.50 27.39
N LYS A 84 0.93 2.47 27.02
CA LYS A 84 -0.52 2.48 27.27
C LYS A 84 -1.26 2.23 25.95
N GLY A 85 -2.18 1.28 25.95
CA GLY A 85 -2.89 0.86 24.74
C GLY A 85 -2.16 -0.23 23.97
N SER A 86 -2.65 -0.56 22.78
CA SER A 86 -2.03 -1.55 21.90
C SER A 86 -0.74 -1.01 21.26
N LEU A 87 0.13 -1.90 20.80
CA LEU A 87 1.34 -1.53 20.06
C LEU A 87 1.02 -0.65 18.84
N VAL A 88 -0.04 -1.00 18.11
CA VAL A 88 -0.49 -0.27 16.91
C VAL A 88 -0.91 1.16 17.27
N GLU A 89 -1.71 1.36 18.33
CA GLU A 89 -2.10 2.70 18.79
C GLU A 89 -0.88 3.56 19.14
N ASN A 90 0.10 2.97 19.80
CA ASN A 90 1.33 3.66 20.16
C ASN A 90 2.18 4.04 18.94
N ILE A 91 2.28 3.15 17.93
CA ILE A 91 2.99 3.43 16.67
C ILE A 91 2.30 4.56 15.91
N VAL A 92 0.98 4.56 15.85
CA VAL A 92 0.20 5.60 15.17
C VAL A 92 0.38 6.96 15.86
N ALA A 93 0.30 7.03 17.18
CA ALA A 93 0.50 8.26 17.95
C ALA A 93 1.92 8.83 17.78
N ALA A 94 2.93 7.95 17.76
CA ALA A 94 4.31 8.34 17.46
C ALA A 94 4.44 8.87 16.02
N ALA A 95 3.81 8.20 15.06
CA ALA A 95 3.82 8.60 13.65
C ALA A 95 3.17 9.97 13.41
N GLU A 96 2.08 10.32 14.09
CA GLU A 96 1.48 11.66 14.02
C GLU A 96 2.46 12.76 14.45
N THR A 97 3.19 12.52 15.52
CA THR A 97 4.24 13.44 15.98
C THR A 97 5.39 13.51 14.98
N GLY A 98 5.84 12.36 14.49
CA GLY A 98 6.91 12.23 13.49
C GLY A 98 6.59 12.94 12.18
N ARG A 99 5.35 12.89 11.71
CA ARG A 99 4.91 13.61 10.50
C ARG A 99 5.10 15.11 10.62
N LYS A 100 4.79 15.70 11.79
CA LYS A 100 5.02 17.13 12.02
C LYS A 100 6.51 17.47 11.91
N TRP A 101 7.37 16.57 12.37
CA TRP A 101 8.83 16.79 12.26
C TRP A 101 9.31 16.61 10.82
N LEU A 102 8.80 15.61 10.09
CA LEU A 102 9.09 15.43 8.67
C LEU A 102 8.74 16.65 7.85
N VAL A 103 7.53 17.18 8.01
CA VAL A 103 7.07 18.38 7.31
C VAL A 103 7.94 19.58 7.65
N ALA A 104 8.25 19.79 8.95
CA ALA A 104 9.10 20.89 9.40
C ALA A 104 10.54 20.79 8.88
N ALA A 105 11.05 19.58 8.67
CA ALA A 105 12.38 19.32 8.13
C ALA A 105 12.43 19.29 6.59
N ASN A 106 11.29 19.36 5.93
CA ASN A 106 11.14 19.13 4.49
C ASN A 106 11.86 17.85 4.03
N ALA A 107 11.63 16.74 4.74
CA ALA A 107 12.33 15.49 4.52
C ALA A 107 11.40 14.41 3.96
N ASP A 108 11.99 13.41 3.29
CA ASP A 108 11.27 12.31 2.64
C ASP A 108 10.93 11.18 3.60
N ILE A 109 11.85 10.91 4.55
CA ILE A 109 11.73 9.80 5.47
C ILE A 109 12.32 10.15 6.84
N LEU A 110 11.69 9.63 7.89
CA LEU A 110 12.15 9.74 9.26
C LEU A 110 12.43 8.35 9.82
N LEU A 111 13.62 8.19 10.42
CA LEU A 111 14.07 6.98 11.10
C LEU A 111 13.98 7.20 12.61
N TRP A 112 13.37 6.27 13.31
CA TRP A 112 13.16 6.30 14.75
C TRP A 112 13.07 4.88 15.30
N GLY A 113 13.11 4.74 16.60
CA GLY A 113 12.99 3.42 17.23
C GLY A 113 13.60 3.38 18.62
N ASP A 114 14.06 2.21 18.99
CA ASP A 114 14.62 1.94 20.31
C ASP A 114 15.84 1.00 20.23
N VAL A 115 16.65 1.04 21.27
CA VAL A 115 17.76 0.11 21.49
C VAL A 115 17.50 -0.63 22.80
N SER A 116 17.34 -1.94 22.71
CA SER A 116 17.10 -2.81 23.85
C SER A 116 18.35 -2.89 24.74
N PRO A 117 18.22 -2.65 26.05
CA PRO A 117 19.34 -2.83 26.99
C PRO A 117 19.61 -4.30 27.30
N GLU A 118 18.67 -5.21 27.00
CA GLU A 118 18.75 -6.62 27.41
C GLU A 118 19.67 -7.43 26.49
N ASP A 119 19.52 -7.23 25.17
CA ASP A 119 20.23 -8.00 24.16
C ASP A 119 21.03 -7.16 23.16
N GLY A 120 21.02 -5.84 23.34
CA GLY A 120 21.72 -4.91 22.47
C GLY A 120 21.17 -4.85 21.06
N SER A 121 19.90 -5.23 20.83
CA SER A 121 19.23 -5.06 19.55
C SER A 121 18.76 -3.62 19.35
N ALA A 122 18.77 -3.17 18.11
CA ALA A 122 18.16 -1.92 17.68
C ALA A 122 16.98 -2.22 16.75
N THR A 123 15.84 -1.63 17.06
CA THR A 123 14.65 -1.67 16.21
C THR A 123 14.53 -0.34 15.46
N ILE A 124 14.71 -0.36 14.14
CA ILE A 124 14.56 0.83 13.29
C ILE A 124 13.15 0.79 12.68
N ARG A 125 12.44 1.91 12.80
CA ARG A 125 11.11 2.15 12.22
C ARG A 125 11.18 3.26 11.20
N PHE A 126 10.32 3.19 10.20
CA PHE A 126 10.32 4.07 9.03
C PHE A 126 9.02 4.86 8.98
N LEU A 127 9.12 6.16 8.71
CA LEU A 127 7.98 7.02 8.47
C LEU A 127 8.26 7.86 7.22
N CYS A 128 7.56 7.59 6.14
CA CYS A 128 7.69 8.34 4.89
C CYS A 128 6.68 9.47 4.81
N THR A 129 7.06 10.55 4.15
CA THR A 129 6.20 11.73 3.92
C THR A 129 5.04 11.39 3.00
N LEU A 130 5.32 10.66 1.92
CA LEU A 130 4.31 10.21 0.99
C LEU A 130 3.84 8.80 1.37
N ALA A 131 2.52 8.62 1.43
CA ALA A 131 1.96 7.29 1.53
C ALA A 131 2.25 6.51 0.24
N ASP A 132 2.57 5.23 0.37
CA ASP A 132 2.55 4.35 -0.79
C ASP A 132 1.08 3.97 -1.05
N ALA A 133 0.68 4.04 -2.31
CA ALA A 133 -0.65 3.58 -2.68
C ALA A 133 -0.70 2.06 -2.50
N ASP A 134 -1.65 1.60 -1.71
CA ASP A 134 -2.07 0.21 -1.49
C ASP A 134 -1.02 -0.89 -1.68
N ALA A 135 -0.73 -1.66 -0.64
CA ALA A 135 -0.04 -2.96 -0.60
C ALA A 135 0.84 -3.31 -1.84
N GLN A 136 1.66 -2.35 -2.30
CA GLN A 136 2.55 -2.56 -3.43
C GLN A 136 3.76 -3.40 -3.01
N PRO A 137 4.29 -4.27 -3.87
CA PRO A 137 5.48 -5.05 -3.54
C PRO A 137 6.64 -4.15 -3.09
N GLY A 138 7.23 -4.47 -1.93
CA GLY A 138 8.35 -3.71 -1.37
C GLY A 138 7.99 -2.36 -0.75
N SER A 139 6.70 -2.04 -0.55
CA SER A 139 6.33 -0.86 0.22
C SER A 139 6.70 -1.03 1.69
N VAL A 140 7.31 0.00 2.27
CA VAL A 140 7.66 0.04 3.69
C VAL A 140 6.62 0.90 4.40
N GLY A 141 5.85 0.29 5.31
CA GLY A 141 4.77 0.91 6.05
C GLY A 141 5.12 1.20 7.51
N LEU A 142 4.16 1.72 8.27
CA LEU A 142 4.35 2.06 9.69
C LEU A 142 4.61 0.83 10.59
N GLY A 143 4.12 -0.34 10.20
CA GLY A 143 4.32 -1.58 10.93
C GLY A 143 5.66 -2.23 10.67
N ASP A 144 6.32 -1.87 9.55
CA ASP A 144 7.60 -2.48 9.20
C ASP A 144 8.72 -2.00 10.10
N THR A 145 9.55 -2.96 10.48
CA THR A 145 10.73 -2.72 11.32
C THR A 145 11.94 -3.42 10.75
N LEU A 146 13.11 -2.83 10.96
CA LEU A 146 14.38 -3.51 10.77
C LEU A 146 15.02 -3.72 12.15
N GLU A 147 15.14 -4.96 12.59
CA GLU A 147 15.75 -5.35 13.83
C GLU A 147 17.16 -5.90 13.56
N ILE A 148 18.17 -5.27 14.17
CA ILE A 148 19.60 -5.54 13.95
C ILE A 148 20.38 -5.41 15.25
N PRO A 149 21.61 -5.95 15.35
CA PRO A 149 22.52 -5.60 16.44
C PRO A 149 22.84 -4.10 16.44
N ALA A 150 22.85 -3.44 17.60
CA ALA A 150 23.18 -2.01 17.68
C ALA A 150 24.64 -1.71 17.27
N ASN A 151 25.52 -2.70 17.36
CA ASN A 151 26.90 -2.65 16.90
C ASN A 151 27.09 -3.25 15.48
N TYR A 152 26.10 -3.06 14.62
CA TYR A 152 26.08 -3.61 13.24
C TYR A 152 27.38 -3.32 12.47
N ASP A 153 27.69 -4.13 11.47
CA ASP A 153 28.85 -3.99 10.59
C ASP A 153 28.56 -3.19 9.31
N ALA A 154 29.54 -3.09 8.43
CA ALA A 154 29.42 -2.34 7.18
C ALA A 154 28.40 -2.98 6.20
N ASP A 155 28.23 -4.30 6.22
CA ASP A 155 27.27 -4.98 5.36
C ASP A 155 25.84 -4.65 5.82
N MET A 156 25.60 -4.63 7.13
CA MET A 156 24.31 -4.21 7.67
C MET A 156 24.03 -2.72 7.45
N ALA A 157 25.06 -1.86 7.51
CA ALA A 157 24.94 -0.44 7.15
C ALA A 157 24.48 -0.29 5.68
N ALA A 158 24.98 -1.12 4.77
CA ALA A 158 24.54 -1.14 3.38
C ALA A 158 23.07 -1.60 3.24
N VAL A 159 22.61 -2.59 4.02
CA VAL A 159 21.20 -2.99 4.07
C VAL A 159 20.31 -1.83 4.53
N ILE A 160 20.68 -1.14 5.61
CA ILE A 160 19.92 0.01 6.12
C ILE A 160 19.81 1.10 5.04
N HIS A 161 20.94 1.48 4.43
CA HIS A 161 20.97 2.49 3.39
C HIS A 161 20.09 2.09 2.20
N ALA A 162 20.22 0.86 1.70
CA ALA A 162 19.41 0.35 0.60
C ALA A 162 17.92 0.32 0.93
N LEU A 163 17.54 -0.03 2.17
CA LEU A 163 16.14 -0.06 2.61
C LEU A 163 15.55 1.36 2.67
N VAL A 164 16.32 2.34 3.14
CA VAL A 164 15.90 3.75 3.17
C VAL A 164 15.65 4.27 1.76
N LEU A 165 16.58 4.01 0.81
CA LEU A 165 16.40 4.37 -0.59
C LEU A 165 15.18 3.66 -1.21
N ALA A 166 15.04 2.36 -0.97
CA ALA A 166 13.93 1.55 -1.47
C ALA A 166 12.57 2.00 -0.95
N ALA A 167 12.52 2.48 0.30
CA ALA A 167 11.30 3.03 0.88
C ALA A 167 10.84 4.32 0.21
N VAL A 168 11.75 5.13 -0.33
CA VAL A 168 11.45 6.45 -0.90
C VAL A 168 11.37 6.43 -2.41
N ALA A 169 12.27 5.71 -3.10
CA ALA A 169 12.44 5.77 -4.55
C ALA A 169 11.14 5.55 -5.36
N PRO A 170 10.29 4.56 -5.06
CA PRO A 170 9.06 4.35 -5.84
C PRO A 170 8.03 5.48 -5.71
N ARG A 171 8.19 6.35 -4.71
CA ARG A 171 7.30 7.48 -4.40
C ARG A 171 7.75 8.78 -5.05
N LYS A 172 8.99 8.84 -5.54
CA LYS A 172 9.55 10.02 -6.19
C LYS A 172 9.07 10.13 -7.65
N PRO A 173 8.90 11.37 -8.16
CA PRO A 173 8.69 11.59 -9.59
C PRO A 173 9.99 11.33 -10.37
N ASN A 174 9.88 11.10 -11.69
CA ASN A 174 11.04 11.18 -12.59
C ASN A 174 11.53 12.65 -12.68
N PRO A 175 12.84 12.93 -12.79
CA PRO A 175 13.95 11.95 -12.89
C PRO A 175 14.52 11.44 -11.57
N GLN A 176 14.09 11.98 -10.40
CA GLN A 176 14.65 11.60 -9.09
C GLN A 176 14.53 10.10 -8.82
N ARG A 177 13.45 9.47 -9.27
CA ARG A 177 13.26 8.02 -9.14
C ARG A 177 14.32 7.22 -9.90
N GLU A 178 14.71 7.67 -11.08
CA GLU A 178 15.74 7.02 -11.89
C GLU A 178 17.12 7.16 -11.25
N GLU A 179 17.43 8.32 -10.67
CA GLU A 179 18.67 8.55 -9.93
C GLU A 179 18.78 7.64 -8.70
N LEU A 180 17.70 7.53 -7.92
CA LEU A 180 17.66 6.62 -6.76
C LEU A 180 17.72 5.14 -7.17
N ALA A 181 17.16 4.77 -8.33
CA ALA A 181 17.28 3.44 -8.88
C ALA A 181 18.74 3.09 -9.23
N GLU A 182 19.49 4.04 -9.76
CA GLU A 182 20.92 3.87 -10.05
C GLU A 182 21.72 3.66 -8.76
N LEU A 183 21.45 4.45 -7.71
CA LEU A 183 22.07 4.28 -6.39
C LEU A 183 21.74 2.94 -5.73
N LEU A 184 20.60 2.34 -6.07
CA LEU A 184 20.17 1.02 -5.56
C LEU A 184 20.79 -0.16 -6.33
N ARG A 185 21.43 0.05 -7.48
CA ARG A 185 21.94 -1.04 -8.33
C ARG A 185 22.99 -1.89 -7.62
N ASP A 186 24.07 -1.27 -7.17
CA ASP A 186 25.18 -1.97 -6.51
C ASP A 186 24.77 -2.64 -5.19
N PRO A 187 24.01 -1.97 -4.28
CA PRO A 187 23.46 -2.63 -3.12
C PRO A 187 22.60 -3.84 -3.48
N ALA A 188 21.72 -3.73 -4.48
CA ALA A 188 20.85 -4.82 -4.90
C ALA A 188 21.62 -6.06 -5.36
N ASP A 189 22.72 -5.87 -6.09
CA ASP A 189 23.54 -6.98 -6.57
C ASP A 189 24.24 -7.72 -5.40
N LYS A 190 24.70 -6.98 -4.39
CA LYS A 190 25.23 -7.57 -3.16
C LYS A 190 24.14 -8.30 -2.36
N LEU A 191 22.94 -7.73 -2.24
CA LEU A 191 21.81 -8.34 -1.52
C LEU A 191 21.29 -9.62 -2.18
N ASN A 192 21.51 -9.81 -3.48
CA ASN A 192 21.25 -11.09 -4.13
C ASN A 192 22.02 -12.24 -3.45
N ALA A 193 23.25 -12.00 -3.00
CA ALA A 193 24.04 -13.02 -2.28
C ALA A 193 23.35 -13.45 -0.97
N TYR A 194 22.72 -12.53 -0.24
CA TYR A 194 21.95 -12.86 0.98
C TYR A 194 20.78 -13.80 0.74
N VAL A 195 20.20 -13.77 -0.45
CA VAL A 195 19.08 -14.68 -0.80
C VAL A 195 19.59 -16.11 -1.05
N ASP A 196 20.81 -16.27 -1.56
CA ASP A 196 21.41 -17.59 -1.84
C ASP A 196 22.20 -18.15 -0.67
N ALA A 197 22.86 -17.26 0.09
CA ALA A 197 23.62 -17.59 1.28
C ALA A 197 23.24 -16.60 2.41
N PRO A 198 22.09 -16.79 3.06
CA PRO A 198 21.64 -15.90 4.12
C PRO A 198 22.60 -15.87 5.31
N PRO A 199 22.75 -14.76 6.02
CA PRO A 199 23.60 -14.65 7.20
C PRO A 199 23.20 -15.70 8.25
N SER A 200 24.16 -16.50 8.70
CA SER A 200 23.91 -17.64 9.59
C SER A 200 24.06 -17.32 11.09
N ASP A 201 24.66 -16.19 11.40
CA ASP A 201 25.04 -15.74 12.73
C ASP A 201 23.96 -14.88 13.43
N LEU A 202 22.89 -14.53 12.72
CA LEU A 202 21.78 -13.81 13.27
C LEU A 202 20.77 -14.72 13.99
N GLU A 203 20.29 -14.27 15.13
CA GLU A 203 19.14 -14.86 15.79
C GLU A 203 17.90 -14.87 14.88
N ALA A 204 16.96 -15.80 15.11
CA ALA A 204 15.85 -16.05 14.21
C ALA A 204 14.99 -14.81 13.89
N THR A 205 14.69 -13.97 14.88
CA THR A 205 13.90 -12.74 14.71
C THR A 205 14.63 -11.70 13.88
N ARG A 206 15.90 -11.44 14.18
CA ARG A 206 16.76 -10.52 13.42
C ARG A 206 17.01 -11.03 12.01
N PHE A 207 17.27 -12.33 11.87
CA PHE A 207 17.38 -12.97 10.58
C PHE A 207 16.16 -12.73 9.70
N ALA A 208 14.97 -12.98 10.25
CA ALA A 208 13.71 -12.79 9.53
C ALA A 208 13.50 -11.31 9.16
N SER A 209 13.79 -10.40 10.08
CA SER A 209 13.70 -8.95 9.85
C SER A 209 14.61 -8.49 8.71
N VAL A 210 15.88 -8.94 8.71
CA VAL A 210 16.85 -8.62 7.64
C VAL A 210 16.41 -9.21 6.30
N MET A 211 15.96 -10.48 6.27
CA MET A 211 15.50 -11.11 5.04
C MET A 211 14.22 -10.48 4.49
N THR A 212 13.33 -10.00 5.36
CA THR A 212 12.14 -9.22 4.95
C THR A 212 12.57 -7.89 4.33
N ALA A 213 13.55 -7.19 4.95
CA ALA A 213 14.10 -5.95 4.40
C ALA A 213 14.75 -6.17 3.02
N VAL A 214 15.52 -7.26 2.85
CA VAL A 214 16.08 -7.65 1.54
C VAL A 214 14.97 -7.87 0.51
N GLY A 215 13.89 -8.55 0.88
CA GLY A 215 12.72 -8.73 0.05
C GLY A 215 12.08 -7.39 -0.35
N ASN A 216 11.90 -6.47 0.60
CA ASN A 216 11.35 -5.14 0.34
C ASN A 216 12.23 -4.32 -0.61
N ILE A 217 13.55 -4.35 -0.44
CA ILE A 217 14.50 -3.67 -1.32
C ILE A 217 14.41 -4.21 -2.75
N LEU A 218 14.47 -5.52 -2.92
CA LEU A 218 14.42 -6.16 -4.24
C LEU A 218 13.08 -5.92 -4.96
N ALA A 219 11.97 -5.96 -4.23
CA ALA A 219 10.64 -5.69 -4.76
C ALA A 219 10.47 -4.19 -5.13
N ALA A 220 11.00 -3.27 -4.34
CA ALA A 220 10.99 -1.84 -4.67
C ALA A 220 11.82 -1.54 -5.93
N ILE A 221 12.98 -2.19 -6.10
CA ILE A 221 13.78 -2.08 -7.30
C ILE A 221 13.02 -2.61 -8.52
N TRP A 222 12.33 -3.76 -8.39
CA TRP A 222 11.47 -4.26 -9.46
C TRP A 222 10.40 -3.24 -9.87
N ARG A 223 9.78 -2.54 -8.92
CA ARG A 223 8.78 -1.49 -9.24
C ARG A 223 9.32 -0.34 -10.07
N ILE A 224 10.63 -0.11 -10.05
CA ILE A 224 11.29 0.98 -10.78
C ILE A 224 11.86 0.47 -12.12
N SER A 225 12.50 -0.70 -12.10
CA SER A 225 13.25 -1.24 -13.24
C SER A 225 12.47 -2.25 -14.08
N GLU A 226 11.37 -2.79 -13.54
CA GLU A 226 10.59 -3.89 -14.11
C GLU A 226 11.42 -5.17 -14.37
N ASP A 227 12.63 -5.29 -13.77
CA ASP A 227 13.49 -6.47 -13.89
C ASP A 227 12.83 -7.69 -13.20
N PRO A 228 12.39 -8.70 -13.97
CA PRO A 228 11.64 -9.83 -13.42
C PRO A 228 12.44 -10.63 -12.40
N ILE A 229 13.77 -10.68 -12.53
CA ILE A 229 14.64 -11.40 -11.61
C ILE A 229 14.54 -10.83 -10.20
N ARG A 230 14.42 -9.50 -10.07
CA ARG A 230 14.31 -8.83 -8.77
C ARG A 230 13.05 -9.22 -8.02
N LEU A 231 11.92 -9.36 -8.72
CA LEU A 231 10.67 -9.80 -8.10
C LEU A 231 10.74 -11.25 -7.63
N ASP A 232 11.32 -12.14 -8.44
CA ASP A 232 11.48 -13.56 -8.08
C ASP A 232 12.42 -13.72 -6.88
N ARG A 233 13.48 -12.93 -6.82
CA ARG A 233 14.40 -12.87 -5.69
C ARG A 233 13.74 -12.30 -4.42
N ALA A 234 12.87 -11.31 -4.56
CA ALA A 234 12.09 -10.77 -3.44
C ALA A 234 11.17 -11.83 -2.84
N VAL A 235 10.43 -12.56 -3.68
CA VAL A 235 9.59 -13.69 -3.25
C VAL A 235 10.42 -14.72 -2.47
N LYS A 236 11.59 -15.10 -2.97
CA LYS A 236 12.48 -16.04 -2.29
C LYS A 236 12.99 -15.51 -0.95
N ALA A 237 13.36 -14.21 -0.87
CA ALA A 237 13.79 -13.59 0.38
C ALA A 237 12.69 -13.64 1.46
N TYR A 238 11.44 -13.30 1.11
CA TYR A 238 10.31 -13.42 2.04
C TYR A 238 10.07 -14.87 2.48
N GLN A 239 10.15 -15.84 1.56
CA GLN A 239 10.02 -17.26 1.91
C GLN A 239 11.11 -17.72 2.89
N VAL A 240 12.35 -17.27 2.68
CA VAL A 240 13.47 -17.54 3.60
C VAL A 240 13.25 -16.91 4.97
N ALA A 241 12.75 -15.66 5.01
CA ALA A 241 12.38 -15.00 6.26
C ALA A 241 11.31 -15.80 7.03
N LEU A 242 10.25 -16.20 6.35
CA LEU A 242 9.10 -16.90 6.93
C LEU A 242 9.44 -18.29 7.46
N ALA A 243 10.46 -18.96 6.89
CA ALA A 243 10.90 -20.27 7.35
C ALA A 243 11.45 -20.28 8.80
N LYS A 244 11.83 -19.11 9.35
CA LYS A 244 12.43 -18.99 10.68
C LYS A 244 11.69 -18.02 11.62
N SER A 245 10.64 -17.33 11.16
CA SER A 245 10.10 -16.15 11.85
C SER A 245 8.80 -16.37 12.62
N TYR A 246 8.19 -17.56 12.56
CA TYR A 246 6.90 -17.75 13.23
C TYR A 246 7.06 -17.82 14.75
N ASP A 247 6.57 -16.79 15.42
CA ASP A 247 6.37 -16.76 16.87
C ASP A 247 4.86 -16.74 17.16
N LYS A 248 4.38 -17.74 17.89
CA LYS A 248 2.98 -17.87 18.25
C LYS A 248 2.52 -16.79 19.23
N GLU A 249 3.44 -16.28 20.05
CA GLU A 249 3.14 -15.25 21.06
C GLU A 249 3.15 -13.84 20.43
N ASN A 250 3.95 -13.65 19.38
CA ASN A 250 4.03 -12.37 18.65
C ASN A 250 4.01 -12.58 17.13
N PRO A 251 2.85 -12.93 16.54
CA PRO A 251 2.76 -13.26 15.14
C PRO A 251 2.80 -12.06 14.18
N LEU A 252 2.88 -10.82 14.69
CA LEU A 252 2.70 -9.62 13.87
C LEU A 252 3.78 -9.47 12.80
N ASN A 253 5.06 -9.61 13.14
CA ASN A 253 6.17 -9.49 12.18
C ASN A 253 6.10 -10.58 11.10
N TRP A 254 5.74 -11.79 11.48
CA TRP A 254 5.49 -12.88 10.54
C TRP A 254 4.31 -12.55 9.60
N ALA A 255 3.21 -12.01 10.13
CA ALA A 255 2.04 -11.62 9.36
C ALA A 255 2.37 -10.49 8.34
N LEU A 256 3.17 -9.51 8.74
CA LEU A 256 3.64 -8.46 7.85
C LEU A 256 4.50 -9.03 6.71
N THR A 257 5.42 -9.96 7.02
CA THR A 257 6.22 -10.63 5.97
C THR A 257 5.34 -11.45 5.03
N GLN A 258 4.29 -12.12 5.53
CA GLN A 258 3.31 -12.80 4.69
C GLN A 258 2.55 -11.84 3.77
N ASN A 259 2.19 -10.65 4.26
CA ASN A 259 1.56 -9.62 3.45
C ASN A 259 2.48 -9.14 2.32
N HIS A 260 3.77 -8.93 2.60
CA HIS A 260 4.76 -8.60 1.58
C HIS A 260 4.91 -9.70 0.53
N LEU A 261 5.01 -10.96 0.98
CA LEU A 261 5.06 -12.12 0.09
C LEU A 261 3.82 -12.18 -0.81
N ALA A 262 2.62 -12.04 -0.23
CA ALA A 262 1.38 -12.10 -0.99
C ALA A 262 1.27 -10.98 -2.02
N SER A 263 1.73 -9.77 -1.69
CA SER A 263 1.79 -8.65 -2.62
C SER A 263 2.75 -8.92 -3.79
N ALA A 264 3.94 -9.46 -3.51
CA ALA A 264 4.92 -9.83 -4.53
C ALA A 264 4.41 -10.96 -5.44
N LEU A 265 3.75 -11.98 -4.87
CA LEU A 265 3.12 -13.07 -5.62
C LEU A 265 1.98 -12.59 -6.53
N GLN A 266 1.19 -11.60 -6.11
CA GLN A 266 0.18 -10.98 -6.97
C GLN A 266 0.82 -10.27 -8.17
N ALA A 267 1.93 -9.56 -7.94
CA ALA A 267 2.69 -8.91 -9.01
C ALA A 267 3.31 -9.94 -9.98
N GLN A 268 3.86 -11.03 -9.45
CA GLN A 268 4.42 -12.14 -10.23
C GLN A 268 3.33 -12.77 -11.11
N SER A 269 2.16 -13.08 -10.55
CA SER A 269 1.02 -13.61 -11.31
C SER A 269 0.57 -12.68 -12.44
N LYS A 270 0.52 -11.37 -12.17
CA LYS A 270 0.15 -10.38 -13.20
C LYS A 270 1.17 -10.34 -14.33
N ARG A 271 2.48 -10.39 -14.01
CA ARG A 271 3.58 -10.41 -14.96
C ARG A 271 3.50 -11.65 -15.86
N ASP A 272 3.38 -12.82 -15.24
CA ASP A 272 3.50 -14.12 -15.91
C ASP A 272 2.15 -14.62 -16.48
N LYS A 273 1.03 -13.97 -16.12
CA LYS A 273 -0.34 -14.39 -16.41
C LYS A 273 -0.64 -15.81 -15.91
N ASP A 274 -0.02 -16.18 -14.78
CA ASP A 274 -0.12 -17.48 -14.14
C ASP A 274 -0.92 -17.39 -12.84
N PRO A 275 -1.99 -18.19 -12.63
CA PRO A 275 -2.76 -18.20 -11.39
C PRO A 275 -2.03 -18.85 -10.20
N VAL A 276 -0.95 -19.61 -10.42
CA VAL A 276 -0.25 -20.32 -9.33
C VAL A 276 0.22 -19.37 -8.23
N PRO A 277 0.89 -18.23 -8.51
CA PRO A 277 1.24 -17.27 -7.48
C PRO A 277 0.02 -16.65 -6.77
N LEU A 278 -1.13 -16.47 -7.44
CA LEU A 278 -2.35 -15.98 -6.77
C LEU A 278 -2.90 -16.98 -5.76
N ARG A 279 -2.83 -18.29 -6.05
CA ARG A 279 -3.23 -19.32 -5.07
C ARG A 279 -2.34 -19.23 -3.83
N ALA A 280 -1.02 -19.12 -4.02
CA ALA A 280 -0.08 -18.95 -2.91
C ALA A 280 -0.33 -17.65 -2.12
N ALA A 281 -0.68 -16.55 -2.79
CA ALA A 281 -1.05 -15.30 -2.13
C ALA A 281 -2.34 -15.46 -1.30
N ALA A 282 -3.36 -16.16 -1.81
CA ALA A 282 -4.58 -16.44 -1.07
C ALA A 282 -4.31 -17.28 0.19
N GLU A 283 -3.45 -18.29 0.10
CA GLU A 283 -3.03 -19.09 1.25
C GLU A 283 -2.25 -18.25 2.27
N ALA A 284 -1.38 -17.34 1.82
CA ALA A 284 -0.66 -16.42 2.70
C ALA A 284 -1.63 -15.53 3.50
N TYR A 285 -2.63 -14.94 2.87
CA TYR A 285 -3.63 -14.11 3.58
C TYR A 285 -4.53 -14.94 4.51
N ARG A 286 -4.89 -16.17 4.15
CA ARG A 286 -5.60 -17.09 5.06
C ARG A 286 -4.76 -17.41 6.29
N ALA A 287 -3.46 -17.66 6.10
CA ALA A 287 -2.54 -17.94 7.18
C ALA A 287 -2.38 -16.72 8.12
N VAL A 288 -2.30 -15.50 7.58
CA VAL A 288 -2.31 -14.26 8.37
C VAL A 288 -3.59 -14.16 9.20
N ALA A 289 -4.75 -14.32 8.59
CA ALA A 289 -6.02 -14.24 9.30
C ALA A 289 -6.13 -15.30 10.42
N ALA A 290 -5.62 -16.51 10.19
CA ALA A 290 -5.59 -17.56 11.18
C ALA A 290 -4.63 -17.27 12.36
N ALA A 291 -3.45 -16.70 12.07
CA ALA A 291 -2.43 -16.38 13.07
C ALA A 291 -2.81 -15.20 13.95
N LEU A 292 -3.35 -14.12 13.37
CA LEU A 292 -3.67 -12.90 14.10
C LEU A 292 -4.94 -13.05 14.95
N GLY A 293 -5.90 -13.85 14.52
CA GLY A 293 -7.19 -14.01 15.20
C GLY A 293 -8.03 -12.73 15.24
N SER A 294 -9.32 -12.89 15.55
CA SER A 294 -10.30 -11.77 15.51
C SER A 294 -10.31 -10.90 16.79
N HIS A 295 -9.45 -11.15 17.76
CA HIS A 295 -9.54 -10.50 19.09
C HIS A 295 -8.34 -9.64 19.46
N LEU A 296 -7.13 -10.02 19.06
CA LEU A 296 -5.90 -9.31 19.42
C LEU A 296 -5.48 -8.27 18.37
N HIS A 297 -5.50 -8.64 17.09
CA HIS A 297 -5.09 -7.81 15.97
C HIS A 297 -6.26 -7.60 15.00
N VAL A 298 -7.37 -7.09 15.52
CA VAL A 298 -8.67 -7.03 14.85
C VAL A 298 -8.61 -6.36 13.48
N ASN A 299 -7.86 -5.25 13.37
CA ASN A 299 -7.76 -4.50 12.12
C ASN A 299 -6.89 -5.22 11.09
N ASP A 300 -5.75 -5.78 11.52
CA ASP A 300 -4.84 -6.53 10.63
C ASP A 300 -5.51 -7.83 10.15
N TRP A 301 -6.29 -8.46 11.03
CA TRP A 301 -7.14 -9.59 10.67
C TRP A 301 -8.17 -9.21 9.59
N ALA A 302 -8.84 -8.07 9.74
CA ALA A 302 -9.81 -7.59 8.76
C ALA A 302 -9.16 -7.19 7.43
N LEU A 303 -7.98 -6.57 7.47
CA LEU A 303 -7.19 -6.27 6.27
C LEU A 303 -6.77 -7.54 5.54
N ALA A 304 -6.35 -8.58 6.25
CA ALA A 304 -6.01 -9.86 5.63
C ALA A 304 -7.21 -10.46 4.87
N TYR A 305 -8.42 -10.37 5.42
CA TYR A 305 -9.63 -10.79 4.71
C TYR A 305 -9.97 -9.89 3.53
N SER A 306 -9.76 -8.57 3.62
CA SER A 306 -9.93 -7.66 2.48
C SER A 306 -9.01 -8.06 1.32
N HIS A 307 -7.73 -8.22 1.59
CA HIS A 307 -6.75 -8.63 0.59
C HIS A 307 -6.98 -10.05 0.05
N LEU A 308 -7.46 -10.98 0.89
CA LEU A 308 -7.91 -12.30 0.44
C LEU A 308 -9.03 -12.17 -0.57
N GLY A 309 -10.02 -11.32 -0.31
CA GLY A 309 -11.11 -11.02 -1.25
C GLY A 309 -10.59 -10.53 -2.59
N ASP A 310 -9.64 -9.57 -2.59
CA ASP A 310 -9.04 -9.03 -3.81
C ASP A 310 -8.31 -10.09 -4.64
N VAL A 311 -7.59 -10.99 -3.98
CA VAL A 311 -6.90 -12.10 -4.64
C VAL A 311 -7.89 -13.10 -5.23
N LEU A 312 -8.96 -13.42 -4.50
CA LEU A 312 -9.99 -14.35 -4.96
C LEU A 312 -10.78 -13.79 -6.17
N VAL A 313 -11.04 -12.46 -6.20
CA VAL A 313 -11.59 -11.80 -7.40
C VAL A 313 -10.64 -11.93 -8.59
N LYS A 314 -9.33 -11.80 -8.40
CA LYS A 314 -8.36 -12.02 -9.48
C LYS A 314 -8.31 -13.49 -9.93
N LEU A 315 -8.37 -14.43 -8.99
CA LEU A 315 -8.40 -15.87 -9.27
C LEU A 315 -9.65 -16.28 -10.05
N SER A 316 -10.79 -15.61 -9.88
CA SER A 316 -12.02 -15.91 -10.60
C SER A 316 -11.91 -15.76 -12.12
N ASN A 317 -10.87 -15.08 -12.62
CA ASN A 317 -10.58 -14.99 -14.06
C ASN A 317 -9.88 -16.24 -14.62
N TYR A 318 -9.40 -17.12 -13.76
CA TYR A 318 -8.62 -18.31 -14.14
C TYR A 318 -9.25 -19.62 -13.69
N GLU A 319 -10.08 -19.60 -12.66
CA GLU A 319 -10.65 -20.78 -12.01
C GLU A 319 -12.18 -20.63 -11.90
N ASP A 320 -12.85 -21.58 -11.25
CA ASP A 320 -14.30 -21.55 -11.01
C ASP A 320 -14.78 -20.16 -10.58
N THR A 321 -15.23 -19.39 -11.58
CA THR A 321 -15.55 -17.96 -11.42
C THR A 321 -16.56 -17.73 -10.31
N VAL A 322 -17.66 -18.50 -10.31
CA VAL A 322 -18.76 -18.31 -9.34
C VAL A 322 -18.29 -18.68 -7.92
N GLN A 323 -17.58 -19.79 -7.78
CA GLN A 323 -17.09 -20.23 -6.49
C GLN A 323 -16.05 -19.24 -5.92
N LYS A 324 -15.09 -18.77 -6.74
CA LYS A 324 -14.08 -17.80 -6.29
C LYS A 324 -14.69 -16.45 -5.92
N LEU A 325 -15.68 -15.98 -6.65
CA LEU A 325 -16.38 -14.73 -6.33
C LEU A 325 -17.25 -14.86 -5.07
N LYS A 326 -17.82 -16.05 -4.83
CA LYS A 326 -18.51 -16.34 -3.57
C LYS A 326 -17.52 -16.29 -2.38
N GLU A 327 -16.40 -16.99 -2.47
CA GLU A 327 -15.34 -16.95 -1.46
C GLU A 327 -14.83 -15.51 -1.21
N ALA A 328 -14.66 -14.71 -2.27
CA ALA A 328 -14.29 -13.30 -2.17
C ALA A 328 -15.34 -12.48 -1.41
N SER A 329 -16.62 -12.68 -1.75
CA SER A 329 -17.73 -12.00 -1.07
C SER A 329 -17.78 -12.35 0.43
N GLU A 330 -17.56 -13.62 0.79
CA GLU A 330 -17.47 -14.08 2.16
C GLU A 330 -16.27 -13.43 2.88
N ALA A 331 -15.11 -13.31 2.22
CA ALA A 331 -13.93 -12.66 2.78
C ALA A 331 -14.19 -11.16 3.08
N TYR A 332 -14.75 -10.42 2.13
CA TYR A 332 -15.12 -9.02 2.36
C TYR A 332 -16.14 -8.86 3.48
N GLN A 333 -17.11 -9.78 3.61
CA GLN A 333 -18.07 -9.78 4.71
C GLN A 333 -17.39 -10.02 6.08
N GLN A 334 -16.33 -10.83 6.16
CA GLN A 334 -15.55 -10.95 7.39
C GLN A 334 -14.88 -9.60 7.75
N ALA A 335 -14.24 -8.93 6.80
CA ALA A 335 -13.63 -7.63 7.03
C ALA A 335 -14.66 -6.56 7.47
N LEU A 336 -15.86 -6.57 6.89
CA LEU A 336 -16.96 -5.66 7.23
C LEU A 336 -17.53 -5.85 8.65
N LYS A 337 -17.21 -6.95 9.33
CA LYS A 337 -17.56 -7.09 10.77
C LYS A 337 -16.75 -6.18 11.67
N VAL A 338 -15.57 -5.77 11.20
CA VAL A 338 -14.64 -4.89 11.92
C VAL A 338 -14.71 -3.46 11.39
N PHE A 339 -14.53 -3.29 10.09
CA PHE A 339 -14.63 -1.99 9.46
C PHE A 339 -16.10 -1.65 9.23
N THR A 340 -16.65 -0.82 10.10
CA THR A 340 -18.04 -0.38 10.02
C THR A 340 -18.12 1.07 9.55
N ARG A 341 -19.27 1.47 9.02
CA ARG A 341 -19.49 2.85 8.58
C ARG A 341 -19.28 3.87 9.71
N GLN A 342 -19.58 3.49 10.95
CA GLN A 342 -19.51 4.37 12.11
C GLN A 342 -18.08 4.51 12.63
N THR A 343 -17.31 3.45 12.60
CA THR A 343 -15.96 3.40 13.20
C THR A 343 -14.88 3.74 12.18
N MET A 344 -15.04 3.27 10.94
CA MET A 344 -14.03 3.38 9.88
C MET A 344 -14.69 3.57 8.51
N PRO A 345 -15.30 4.73 8.23
CA PRO A 345 -16.10 4.96 7.03
C PRO A 345 -15.31 4.78 5.72
N GLY A 346 -14.04 5.18 5.67
CA GLY A 346 -13.18 5.01 4.49
C GLY A 346 -13.02 3.53 4.10
N PRO A 347 -12.39 2.69 4.91
CA PRO A 347 -12.26 1.25 4.67
C PRO A 347 -13.59 0.54 4.46
N TRP A 348 -14.62 0.90 5.22
CA TRP A 348 -15.95 0.36 5.02
C TRP A 348 -16.47 0.65 3.60
N SER A 349 -16.34 1.88 3.11
CA SER A 349 -16.81 2.25 1.79
C SER A 349 -16.00 1.56 0.67
N GLU A 350 -14.70 1.33 0.89
CA GLU A 350 -13.86 0.55 -0.02
C GLU A 350 -14.35 -0.90 -0.10
N LEU A 351 -14.51 -1.56 1.05
CA LEU A 351 -15.02 -2.93 1.11
C LEU A 351 -16.41 -3.07 0.50
N MET A 352 -17.30 -2.10 0.72
CA MET A 352 -18.62 -2.10 0.08
C MET A 352 -18.51 -2.02 -1.45
N ASN A 353 -17.58 -1.20 -1.97
CA ASN A 353 -17.33 -1.15 -3.41
C ASN A 353 -16.73 -2.45 -3.95
N GLN A 354 -15.75 -3.05 -3.27
CA GLN A 354 -15.13 -4.32 -3.65
C GLN A 354 -16.12 -5.48 -3.61
N LEU A 355 -16.94 -5.56 -2.56
CA LEU A 355 -18.03 -6.53 -2.46
C LEU A 355 -19.04 -6.34 -3.60
N GLY A 356 -19.38 -5.09 -3.92
CA GLY A 356 -20.23 -4.76 -5.07
C GLY A 356 -19.64 -5.29 -6.39
N VAL A 357 -18.35 -5.12 -6.63
CA VAL A 357 -17.67 -5.65 -7.83
C VAL A 357 -17.69 -7.18 -7.85
N ALA A 358 -17.38 -7.85 -6.73
CA ALA A 358 -17.43 -9.32 -6.66
C ALA A 358 -18.84 -9.85 -6.95
N LEU A 359 -19.86 -9.23 -6.35
CA LEU A 359 -21.28 -9.58 -6.59
C LEU A 359 -21.71 -9.27 -8.02
N MET A 360 -21.27 -8.18 -8.64
CA MET A 360 -21.57 -7.86 -10.04
C MET A 360 -21.01 -8.94 -10.96
N ASN A 361 -19.74 -9.28 -10.83
CA ASN A 361 -19.10 -10.31 -11.62
C ASN A 361 -19.75 -11.69 -11.40
N MET A 362 -20.11 -12.03 -10.16
CA MET A 362 -20.85 -13.25 -9.87
C MET A 362 -22.25 -13.22 -10.49
N GLY A 363 -22.95 -12.10 -10.38
CA GLY A 363 -24.27 -11.89 -10.91
C GLY A 363 -24.33 -12.04 -12.43
N GLU A 364 -23.28 -11.67 -13.16
CA GLU A 364 -23.19 -11.87 -14.61
C GLU A 364 -23.05 -13.36 -14.99
N ASN A 365 -22.58 -14.20 -14.10
CA ASN A 365 -22.38 -15.64 -14.32
C ASN A 365 -23.48 -16.54 -13.74
N VAL A 366 -24.48 -15.97 -13.07
CA VAL A 366 -25.62 -16.73 -12.53
C VAL A 366 -26.94 -16.18 -13.06
N SER A 367 -27.97 -17.00 -13.09
CA SER A 367 -29.33 -16.58 -13.50
C SER A 367 -30.04 -15.79 -12.39
N GLY A 368 -31.00 -14.94 -12.80
CA GLY A 368 -31.80 -14.12 -11.89
C GLY A 368 -31.11 -12.81 -11.49
N ASN A 369 -31.86 -11.88 -10.92
CA ASN A 369 -31.41 -10.50 -10.68
C ASN A 369 -30.89 -10.26 -9.27
N ARG A 370 -31.20 -11.13 -8.32
CA ARG A 370 -30.92 -10.92 -6.89
C ARG A 370 -29.48 -10.54 -6.58
N VAL A 371 -28.50 -11.19 -7.22
CA VAL A 371 -27.09 -10.93 -6.97
C VAL A 371 -26.68 -9.56 -7.53
N LEU A 372 -27.20 -9.19 -8.73
CA LEU A 372 -26.95 -7.85 -9.29
C LEU A 372 -27.63 -6.74 -8.48
N GLU A 373 -28.82 -6.98 -7.92
CA GLU A 373 -29.50 -6.05 -7.03
C GLU A 373 -28.72 -5.83 -5.73
N GLN A 374 -28.15 -6.90 -5.14
CA GLN A 374 -27.25 -6.81 -3.99
C GLN A 374 -25.98 -6.02 -4.33
N SER A 375 -25.40 -6.23 -5.50
CA SER A 375 -24.26 -5.46 -5.99
C SER A 375 -24.60 -3.96 -6.07
N ALA A 376 -25.71 -3.60 -6.72
CA ALA A 376 -26.15 -2.20 -6.81
C ALA A 376 -26.37 -1.57 -5.44
N ALA A 377 -26.94 -2.32 -4.49
CA ALA A 377 -27.08 -1.86 -3.10
C ALA A 377 -25.74 -1.58 -2.43
N CYS A 378 -24.72 -2.43 -2.65
CA CYS A 378 -23.37 -2.21 -2.12
C CYS A 378 -22.75 -0.91 -2.67
N PHE A 379 -22.85 -0.66 -3.98
CA PHE A 379 -22.35 0.59 -4.57
C PHE A 379 -23.09 1.82 -4.06
N ARG A 380 -24.42 1.77 -3.93
CA ARG A 380 -25.19 2.89 -3.35
C ARG A 380 -24.77 3.19 -1.91
N GLN A 381 -24.57 2.16 -1.09
CA GLN A 381 -24.08 2.34 0.27
C GLN A 381 -22.65 2.92 0.30
N SER A 382 -21.75 2.46 -0.57
CA SER A 382 -20.41 3.03 -0.69
C SER A 382 -20.45 4.53 -1.03
N LEU A 383 -21.36 4.95 -1.91
CA LEU A 383 -21.55 6.37 -2.31
C LEU A 383 -22.06 7.27 -1.18
N GLU A 384 -22.61 6.72 -0.10
CA GLU A 384 -22.98 7.52 1.08
C GLU A 384 -21.76 8.10 1.81
N VAL A 385 -20.58 7.48 1.63
CA VAL A 385 -19.29 7.94 2.16
C VAL A 385 -18.44 8.59 1.06
N ARG A 386 -18.34 7.93 -0.09
CA ARG A 386 -17.58 8.41 -1.26
C ARG A 386 -18.38 9.50 -1.98
N ARG A 387 -18.28 10.72 -1.50
CA ARG A 387 -18.98 11.86 -2.10
C ARG A 387 -18.11 12.54 -3.15
N ARG A 388 -18.76 13.09 -4.19
CA ARG A 388 -18.06 13.77 -5.30
C ARG A 388 -17.14 14.91 -4.82
N GLU A 389 -17.57 15.64 -3.78
CA GLU A 389 -16.87 16.81 -3.24
C GLU A 389 -15.67 16.42 -2.35
N ILE A 390 -15.71 15.24 -1.73
CA ILE A 390 -14.71 14.79 -0.75
C ILE A 390 -13.69 13.86 -1.38
N ALA A 391 -14.16 12.90 -2.17
CA ALA A 391 -13.33 11.87 -2.78
C ALA A 391 -13.73 11.64 -4.25
N PRO A 392 -13.50 12.66 -5.13
CA PRO A 392 -14.03 12.65 -6.49
C PRO A 392 -13.61 11.43 -7.31
N LEU A 393 -12.35 10.95 -7.17
CA LEU A 393 -11.89 9.78 -7.90
C LEU A 393 -12.61 8.51 -7.45
N LEU A 394 -12.75 8.29 -6.14
CA LEU A 394 -13.44 7.12 -5.58
C LEU A 394 -14.94 7.16 -5.88
N TRP A 395 -15.54 8.36 -5.84
CA TRP A 395 -16.92 8.55 -6.27
C TRP A 395 -17.10 8.17 -7.74
N ALA A 396 -16.23 8.66 -8.64
CA ALA A 396 -16.32 8.36 -10.07
C ALA A 396 -16.15 6.86 -10.37
N GLN A 397 -15.27 6.17 -9.64
CA GLN A 397 -15.11 4.72 -9.74
C GLN A 397 -16.40 4.00 -9.34
N THR A 398 -16.97 4.36 -8.19
CA THR A 398 -18.14 3.68 -7.64
C THR A 398 -19.41 3.98 -8.45
N ILE A 399 -19.60 5.23 -8.92
CA ILE A 399 -20.76 5.58 -9.75
C ILE A 399 -20.69 4.90 -11.13
N ASN A 400 -19.50 4.75 -11.71
CA ASN A 400 -19.30 3.99 -12.93
C ASN A 400 -19.67 2.50 -12.75
N ASN A 401 -19.28 1.89 -11.61
CA ASN A 401 -19.64 0.51 -11.29
C ASN A 401 -21.17 0.37 -11.07
N LEU A 402 -21.79 1.35 -10.40
CA LEU A 402 -23.24 1.39 -10.26
C LEU A 402 -23.94 1.45 -11.62
N GLY A 403 -23.46 2.30 -12.54
CA GLY A 403 -23.96 2.35 -13.92
C GLY A 403 -23.84 1.00 -14.62
N ALA A 404 -22.71 0.32 -14.49
CA ALA A 404 -22.48 -0.99 -15.11
C ALA A 404 -23.43 -2.06 -14.58
N VAL A 405 -23.61 -2.18 -13.25
CA VAL A 405 -24.52 -3.20 -12.68
C VAL A 405 -25.98 -2.87 -12.97
N THR A 406 -26.37 -1.59 -13.00
CA THR A 406 -27.74 -1.17 -13.34
C THR A 406 -28.02 -1.46 -14.81
N PHE A 407 -27.04 -1.30 -15.69
CA PHE A 407 -27.17 -1.71 -17.09
C PHE A 407 -27.27 -3.24 -17.25
N SER A 408 -26.56 -4.03 -16.45
CA SER A 408 -26.72 -5.48 -16.43
C SER A 408 -28.12 -5.92 -15.98
N LEU A 409 -28.73 -5.19 -15.06
CA LEU A 409 -30.14 -5.37 -14.66
C LEU A 409 -31.11 -5.02 -15.81
N TYR A 410 -30.86 -3.92 -16.52
CA TYR A 410 -31.64 -3.54 -17.70
C TYR A 410 -31.64 -4.65 -18.75
N LYS A 411 -30.47 -5.18 -19.11
CA LYS A 411 -30.34 -6.28 -20.09
C LYS A 411 -31.19 -7.54 -19.77
N ARG A 412 -31.59 -7.70 -18.51
CA ARG A 412 -32.38 -8.84 -18.04
C ARG A 412 -33.86 -8.55 -17.92
N ASN A 413 -34.20 -7.31 -17.58
CA ASN A 413 -35.58 -6.91 -17.25
C ASN A 413 -36.24 -6.05 -18.34
N GLU A 414 -35.44 -5.52 -19.30
CA GLU A 414 -35.83 -4.57 -20.34
C GLU A 414 -36.62 -3.36 -19.78
N ASN A 415 -36.35 -2.99 -18.52
CA ASN A 415 -37.00 -1.85 -17.87
C ASN A 415 -36.34 -0.53 -18.29
N GLU A 416 -36.91 0.11 -19.30
CA GLU A 416 -36.39 1.39 -19.84
C GLU A 416 -36.31 2.51 -18.81
N ALA A 417 -37.13 2.47 -17.76
CA ALA A 417 -37.12 3.52 -16.73
C ALA A 417 -35.78 3.70 -16.03
N ILE A 418 -34.94 2.65 -15.99
CA ILE A 418 -33.59 2.71 -15.35
C ILE A 418 -32.49 3.23 -16.27
N LEU A 419 -32.72 3.33 -17.58
CA LEU A 419 -31.69 3.79 -18.55
C LEU A 419 -31.23 5.24 -18.28
N ASN A 420 -32.13 6.10 -17.81
CA ASN A 420 -31.78 7.47 -17.41
C ASN A 420 -30.78 7.46 -16.21
N GLU A 421 -30.98 6.58 -15.22
CA GLU A 421 -30.05 6.41 -14.11
C GLU A 421 -28.69 5.92 -14.63
N VAL A 422 -28.68 4.94 -15.53
CA VAL A 422 -27.46 4.37 -16.13
C VAL A 422 -26.67 5.47 -16.87
N ALA A 423 -27.34 6.22 -17.75
CA ALA A 423 -26.71 7.31 -18.49
C ALA A 423 -26.14 8.40 -17.55
N ALA A 424 -26.90 8.79 -16.51
CA ALA A 424 -26.44 9.76 -15.52
C ALA A 424 -25.19 9.26 -14.74
N CYS A 425 -25.14 7.97 -14.39
CA CYS A 425 -23.97 7.39 -13.72
C CYS A 425 -22.70 7.49 -14.60
N PHE A 426 -22.78 7.07 -15.86
CA PHE A 426 -21.62 7.12 -16.76
C PHE A 426 -21.22 8.56 -17.11
N LYS A 427 -22.20 9.48 -17.30
CA LYS A 427 -21.94 10.89 -17.52
C LYS A 427 -21.17 11.49 -16.34
N GLY A 428 -21.67 11.31 -15.12
CA GLY A 428 -21.02 11.82 -13.92
C GLY A 428 -19.60 11.27 -13.74
N ALA A 429 -19.39 9.98 -13.99
CA ALA A 429 -18.08 9.38 -13.94
C ALA A 429 -17.12 9.97 -14.99
N SER A 430 -17.56 10.11 -16.25
CA SER A 430 -16.78 10.68 -17.35
C SER A 430 -16.36 12.12 -17.06
N GLU A 431 -17.27 12.96 -16.55
CA GLU A 431 -16.98 14.35 -16.17
C GLU A 431 -15.87 14.43 -15.12
N VAL A 432 -15.97 13.64 -14.05
CA VAL A 432 -14.98 13.66 -12.96
C VAL A 432 -13.64 13.08 -13.41
N TYR A 433 -13.62 11.99 -14.16
CA TYR A 433 -12.38 11.46 -14.72
C TYR A 433 -11.67 12.48 -15.63
N SER A 434 -12.42 13.20 -16.47
CA SER A 434 -11.88 14.27 -17.33
C SER A 434 -11.27 15.41 -16.51
N GLN A 435 -11.97 15.88 -15.46
CA GLN A 435 -11.49 16.91 -14.55
C GLN A 435 -10.19 16.51 -13.82
N LEU A 436 -10.03 15.23 -13.52
CA LEU A 436 -8.85 14.67 -12.86
C LEU A 436 -7.74 14.24 -13.84
N GLY A 437 -7.87 14.54 -15.14
CA GLY A 437 -6.88 14.17 -16.16
C GLY A 437 -6.82 12.67 -16.47
N ARG A 438 -7.80 11.86 -16.05
CA ARG A 438 -7.88 10.42 -16.31
C ARG A 438 -8.58 10.14 -17.64
N GLN A 439 -7.96 10.57 -18.74
CA GLN A 439 -8.58 10.57 -20.07
C GLN A 439 -8.97 9.17 -20.57
N ASP A 440 -8.19 8.16 -20.25
CA ASP A 440 -8.48 6.74 -20.56
C ASP A 440 -9.82 6.28 -19.94
N LYS A 441 -10.01 6.54 -18.64
CA LYS A 441 -11.24 6.20 -17.91
C LYS A 441 -12.43 7.06 -18.35
N ALA A 442 -12.17 8.35 -18.59
CA ALA A 442 -13.19 9.28 -19.09
C ALA A 442 -13.75 8.80 -20.44
N ALA A 443 -12.88 8.40 -21.38
CA ALA A 443 -13.28 7.90 -22.69
C ALA A 443 -14.10 6.59 -22.59
N VAL A 444 -13.76 5.69 -21.66
CA VAL A 444 -14.55 4.46 -21.45
C VAL A 444 -15.94 4.80 -20.90
N ALA A 445 -16.03 5.63 -19.87
CA ALA A 445 -17.31 6.04 -19.30
C ALA A 445 -18.18 6.79 -20.33
N HIS A 446 -17.57 7.63 -21.17
CA HIS A 446 -18.28 8.36 -22.24
C HIS A 446 -18.86 7.41 -23.28
N ARG A 447 -18.08 6.46 -23.79
CA ARG A 447 -18.59 5.44 -24.72
C ARG A 447 -19.74 4.62 -24.15
N ASN A 448 -19.66 4.28 -22.86
CA ASN A 448 -20.76 3.58 -22.20
C ASN A 448 -22.03 4.44 -22.13
N MET A 449 -21.88 5.75 -21.86
CA MET A 449 -22.99 6.70 -21.88
C MET A 449 -23.62 6.81 -23.27
N GLU A 450 -22.81 7.01 -24.33
CA GLU A 450 -23.30 7.08 -25.72
C GLU A 450 -24.09 5.83 -26.11
N ARG A 451 -23.57 4.65 -25.77
CA ARG A 451 -24.29 3.39 -26.00
C ARG A 451 -25.68 3.35 -25.34
N ILE A 452 -25.82 3.93 -24.15
CA ILE A 452 -27.13 3.97 -23.47
C ILE A 452 -28.09 4.93 -24.21
N ILE A 453 -27.56 6.06 -24.68
CA ILE A 453 -28.36 7.03 -25.47
C ILE A 453 -28.85 6.40 -26.77
N ASP A 454 -27.97 5.69 -27.47
CA ASP A 454 -28.32 4.98 -28.70
C ASP A 454 -29.46 3.94 -28.48
N ILE A 455 -29.40 3.20 -27.36
CA ILE A 455 -30.45 2.25 -26.98
C ILE A 455 -31.78 2.98 -26.70
N GLN A 456 -31.75 4.12 -26.02
CA GLN A 456 -32.95 4.91 -25.75
C GLN A 456 -33.59 5.47 -27.02
N GLU A 457 -32.76 5.90 -27.99
CA GLU A 457 -33.21 6.44 -29.26
C GLU A 457 -33.73 5.34 -30.22
N SER A 458 -33.17 4.13 -30.15
CA SER A 458 -33.58 3.00 -31.00
C SER A 458 -34.80 2.22 -30.48
N GLY A 459 -35.26 2.51 -29.26
CA GLY A 459 -36.43 1.84 -28.66
C GLY A 459 -36.12 0.44 -28.10
N GLY A 460 -34.90 0.17 -27.71
CA GLY A 460 -34.50 -1.09 -27.09
C GLY A 460 -33.19 -1.69 -27.64
N LEU A 461 -32.77 -2.83 -27.05
CA LEU A 461 -31.58 -3.61 -27.49
C LEU A 461 -31.87 -4.35 -28.81
#